data_a7f5755708960d64c8f032941855b0b3
#
_entry.id   a7f5755708960d64c8f032941855b0b3
#
_cell.length_a   1.000
_cell.length_b   1.000
_cell.length_c   1.000
_cell.angle_alpha   90.00
_cell.angle_beta   90.00
_cell.angle_gamma   90.00
#
_symmetry.space_group_name_H-M   'P 1'
#
loop_
_entity.id
_entity.type
_entity.pdbx_description
1 polymer ?
#
loop_
_entity_poly.entity_id
_entity_poly.type
_entity_poly.pdbx_seq_one_letter_code
_entity_poly.pdbx_strand_id
1 'polypeptide(L)'
;MKKLSILLFLCVCSGSILAQRQKKVVFVIADGIAADALEQTNPPHFRQLVDKGCYLRAYQGGEVGGYSETPTISAPGYTNVITGVWYNKHNVPDNDIKAPNYHYPTIFRLLKDAFPEKKIAVFSSWLDNRTKLIGEGLAETGQIKMDEAFDGLELDTVHYPHDKGRQFMLAIDQAVTAKAAESIKERAPDLSWVYLEYTDDMGHMYGDSPQYTRAIEKVDEEIGRILSAINEREQKFNEDWLLIVTTDHGRTEKDGKGHGGQSFRQRSAWLLSNRPLDNAYSKLLYPASVDIVPTIARFMNIPVREATGRELDGVPLLGSVAVAQPQVHRLREHLDVSWLPLKQDGELKVWLSTTNNKKTGGEDHYQLMGTFPLNRKHALISIKDMPSSFYKVVLETRENTVNRWVAEKE
;
A
#
# COMPACT_ATOMS: atom_id res chain seq x y z
N MET A 1 54.71 58.21 7.28
CA MET A 1 54.18 56.94 6.65
C MET A 1 53.30 56.29 7.66
N LYS A 2 51.96 56.46 7.54
CA LYS A 2 50.95 55.83 8.45
C LYS A 2 50.50 54.49 7.81
N LYS A 3 50.74 53.41 8.50
CA LYS A 3 50.28 52.08 8.09
C LYS A 3 48.78 51.92 8.46
N LEU A 4 47.96 51.79 7.47
CA LEU A 4 46.50 51.48 7.61
C LEU A 4 46.33 49.98 7.73
N SER A 5 45.95 49.45 8.91
CA SER A 5 45.62 48.04 9.11
C SER A 5 44.11 47.84 8.80
N ILE A 6 43.85 47.16 7.70
CA ILE A 6 42.47 46.74 7.36
C ILE A 6 42.16 45.47 8.14
N LEU A 7 41.22 45.57 9.08
CA LEU A 7 40.65 44.41 9.82
C LEU A 7 39.52 43.81 8.98
N LEU A 8 39.78 42.65 8.40
CA LEU A 8 38.76 41.90 7.63
C LEU A 8 37.83 41.15 8.62
N PHE A 9 36.62 41.65 8.78
CA PHE A 9 35.58 40.96 9.58
C PHE A 9 34.95 39.82 8.74
N LEU A 10 35.36 38.57 8.98
CA LEU A 10 34.69 37.40 8.45
C LEU A 10 33.34 37.22 9.19
N CYS A 11 32.24 37.65 8.58
CA CYS A 11 30.90 37.25 9.01
C CYS A 11 30.71 35.76 8.67
N VAL A 12 30.85 34.86 9.64
CA VAL A 12 30.43 33.48 9.56
C VAL A 12 28.92 33.48 9.69
N CYS A 13 28.19 33.48 8.58
CA CYS A 13 26.77 33.16 8.56
C CYS A 13 26.60 31.69 8.94
N SER A 14 26.39 31.39 10.20
CA SER A 14 25.91 30.09 10.68
C SER A 14 24.46 29.91 10.20
N GLY A 15 24.28 29.49 8.95
CA GLY A 15 23.00 28.98 8.47
C GLY A 15 22.65 27.73 9.26
N SER A 16 21.67 27.83 10.15
CA SER A 16 21.08 26.65 10.80
C SER A 16 20.50 25.80 9.69
N ILE A 17 21.22 24.76 9.26
CA ILE A 17 20.64 23.67 8.46
C ILE A 17 19.62 23.00 9.38
N LEU A 18 18.35 23.35 9.22
CA LEU A 18 17.27 22.60 9.86
C LEU A 18 17.37 21.16 9.38
N ALA A 19 17.84 20.28 10.25
CA ALA A 19 17.95 18.86 9.94
C ALA A 19 16.56 18.37 9.49
N GLN A 20 16.48 17.80 8.29
CA GLN A 20 15.22 17.25 7.77
C GLN A 20 14.68 16.20 8.74
N ARG A 21 13.38 16.28 9.05
CA ARG A 21 12.72 15.30 9.94
C ARG A 21 12.87 13.89 9.38
N GLN A 22 13.18 12.93 10.26
CA GLN A 22 13.29 11.52 9.88
C GLN A 22 11.90 10.96 9.56
N LYS A 23 11.68 10.57 8.32
CA LYS A 23 10.41 9.99 7.87
C LYS A 23 10.26 8.56 8.32
N LYS A 24 9.14 8.26 8.96
CA LYS A 24 8.78 6.94 9.50
C LYS A 24 7.35 6.60 9.17
N VAL A 25 7.08 5.31 8.98
CA VAL A 25 5.75 4.82 8.58
C VAL A 25 5.30 3.67 9.45
N VAL A 26 4.06 3.74 9.89
CA VAL A 26 3.30 2.59 10.39
C VAL A 26 2.09 2.41 9.48
N PHE A 27 1.91 1.24 8.91
CA PHE A 27 0.65 0.89 8.29
C PHE A 27 0.00 -0.29 9.01
N VAL A 28 -1.30 -0.19 9.18
CA VAL A 28 -2.11 -1.17 9.92
C VAL A 28 -3.14 -1.75 8.98
N ILE A 29 -3.26 -3.07 8.97
CA ILE A 29 -4.38 -3.78 8.34
C ILE A 29 -5.26 -4.31 9.47
N ALA A 30 -6.50 -3.81 9.55
CA ALA A 30 -7.56 -4.32 10.40
C ALA A 30 -8.50 -5.15 9.52
N ASP A 31 -8.46 -6.47 9.71
CA ASP A 31 -9.04 -7.45 8.81
C ASP A 31 -10.56 -7.36 8.74
N GLY A 32 -11.09 -7.41 7.51
CA GLY A 32 -12.49 -7.65 7.23
C GLY A 32 -13.46 -6.58 7.72
N ILE A 33 -13.04 -5.32 7.82
CA ILE A 33 -13.93 -4.22 8.22
C ILE A 33 -14.54 -3.56 6.97
N ALA A 34 -15.83 -3.82 6.70
CA ALA A 34 -16.54 -3.15 5.62
C ALA A 34 -16.63 -1.63 5.86
N ALA A 35 -16.49 -0.83 4.80
CA ALA A 35 -16.46 0.63 4.90
C ALA A 35 -17.74 1.21 5.54
N ASP A 36 -18.91 0.67 5.19
CA ASP A 36 -20.19 1.09 5.76
C ASP A 36 -20.31 0.75 7.26
N ALA A 37 -19.76 -0.39 7.70
CA ALA A 37 -19.72 -0.75 9.11
C ALA A 37 -18.82 0.19 9.93
N LEU A 38 -17.65 0.54 9.40
CA LEU A 38 -16.77 1.53 10.02
C LEU A 38 -17.45 2.89 10.14
N GLU A 39 -18.07 3.39 9.07
CA GLU A 39 -18.75 4.67 9.02
C GLU A 39 -19.93 4.75 10.01
N GLN A 40 -20.67 3.65 10.18
CA GLN A 40 -21.77 3.56 11.15
C GLN A 40 -21.25 3.54 12.60
N THR A 41 -20.15 2.85 12.87
CA THR A 41 -19.52 2.78 14.20
C THR A 41 -18.92 4.13 14.58
N ASN A 42 -18.22 4.78 13.64
CA ASN A 42 -17.59 6.10 13.79
C ASN A 42 -16.86 6.29 15.14
N PRO A 43 -15.88 5.46 15.49
CA PRO A 43 -15.28 5.41 16.81
C PRO A 43 -14.28 6.57 17.03
N PRO A 44 -13.94 6.92 18.32
CA PRO A 44 -13.29 8.19 18.66
C PRO A 44 -11.87 8.38 18.12
N HIS A 45 -11.01 7.37 18.14
CA HIS A 45 -9.62 7.51 17.67
C HIS A 45 -9.56 7.58 16.14
N PHE A 46 -10.47 6.88 15.44
CA PHE A 46 -10.59 7.02 13.99
C PHE A 46 -11.06 8.42 13.61
N ARG A 47 -12.02 9.01 14.35
CA ARG A 47 -12.37 10.42 14.16
C ARG A 47 -11.19 11.35 14.38
N GLN A 48 -10.35 11.09 15.40
CA GLN A 48 -9.15 11.88 15.64
C GLN A 48 -8.16 11.81 14.45
N LEU A 49 -8.05 10.65 13.77
CA LEU A 49 -7.26 10.53 12.54
C LEU A 49 -7.88 11.31 11.39
N VAL A 50 -9.21 11.27 11.22
CA VAL A 50 -9.92 12.05 10.20
C VAL A 50 -9.71 13.54 10.40
N ASP A 51 -9.82 14.02 11.64
CA ASP A 51 -9.67 15.44 11.99
C ASP A 51 -8.23 15.96 11.71
N LYS A 52 -7.23 15.12 11.87
CA LYS A 52 -5.81 15.46 11.61
C LYS A 52 -5.37 15.24 10.18
N GLY A 53 -5.99 14.29 9.49
CA GLY A 53 -5.57 13.83 8.19
C GLY A 53 -6.72 13.59 7.23
N CYS A 54 -7.14 12.33 7.05
CA CYS A 54 -8.26 12.01 6.16
C CYS A 54 -8.87 10.63 6.42
N TYR A 55 -10.11 10.48 5.95
CA TYR A 55 -10.77 9.22 5.61
C TYR A 55 -11.04 9.20 4.11
N LEU A 56 -10.71 8.10 3.45
CA LEU A 56 -11.01 7.87 2.04
C LEU A 56 -11.67 6.49 1.90
N ARG A 57 -12.83 6.43 1.26
CA ARG A 57 -13.30 5.14 0.76
C ARG A 57 -12.33 4.64 -0.29
N ALA A 58 -12.02 3.35 -0.26
CA ALA A 58 -11.10 2.70 -1.16
C ALA A 58 -11.72 1.40 -1.70
N TYR A 59 -11.01 0.71 -2.59
CA TYR A 59 -11.45 -0.58 -3.07
C TYR A 59 -10.32 -1.62 -3.10
N GLN A 60 -10.74 -2.87 -3.05
CA GLN A 60 -9.95 -4.06 -3.27
C GLN A 60 -10.45 -4.78 -4.54
N GLY A 61 -9.79 -5.87 -4.92
CA GLY A 61 -10.32 -6.82 -5.89
C GLY A 61 -9.98 -6.54 -7.35
N GLY A 62 -9.16 -5.52 -7.64
CA GLY A 62 -8.74 -5.24 -9.02
C GLY A 62 -9.90 -4.82 -9.93
N GLU A 63 -9.85 -5.19 -11.21
CA GLU A 63 -10.89 -4.91 -12.19
C GLU A 63 -11.84 -6.11 -12.33
N VAL A 64 -13.12 -5.91 -12.04
CA VAL A 64 -14.14 -6.97 -12.13
C VAL A 64 -14.23 -7.54 -13.55
N GLY A 65 -14.06 -8.86 -13.69
CA GLY A 65 -14.03 -9.55 -14.98
C GLY A 65 -12.80 -9.25 -15.83
N GLY A 66 -11.83 -8.47 -15.31
CA GLY A 66 -10.59 -8.10 -15.97
C GLY A 66 -9.40 -9.00 -15.61
N TYR A 67 -8.25 -8.72 -16.22
CA TYR A 67 -7.01 -9.48 -15.99
C TYR A 67 -6.44 -9.31 -14.57
N SER A 68 -6.79 -8.23 -13.90
CA SER A 68 -6.31 -7.88 -12.54
C SER A 68 -7.31 -8.25 -11.45
N GLU A 69 -8.42 -8.95 -11.81
CA GLU A 69 -9.38 -9.38 -10.80
C GLU A 69 -8.68 -10.19 -9.70
N THR A 70 -8.87 -9.77 -8.47
CA THR A 70 -8.21 -10.33 -7.29
C THR A 70 -9.28 -10.75 -6.28
N PRO A 71 -9.23 -11.97 -5.73
CA PRO A 71 -10.14 -12.37 -4.67
C PRO A 71 -10.10 -11.39 -3.49
N THR A 72 -11.27 -11.04 -2.96
CA THR A 72 -11.39 -10.20 -1.76
C THR A 72 -11.26 -11.07 -0.51
N ILE A 73 -10.11 -11.71 -0.38
CA ILE A 73 -9.70 -12.63 0.68
C ILE A 73 -8.47 -12.02 1.35
N SER A 74 -8.22 -12.42 2.59
CA SER A 74 -7.17 -11.91 3.47
C SER A 74 -5.78 -11.86 2.82
N ALA A 75 -5.15 -13.00 2.53
CA ALA A 75 -3.78 -13.02 1.97
C ALA A 75 -3.64 -12.30 0.62
N PRO A 76 -4.55 -12.46 -0.38
CA PRO A 76 -4.56 -11.61 -1.57
C PRO A 76 -4.63 -10.12 -1.25
N GLY A 77 -5.53 -9.72 -0.32
CA GLY A 77 -5.70 -8.35 0.12
C GLY A 77 -4.45 -7.76 0.78
N TYR A 78 -3.83 -8.50 1.70
CA TYR A 78 -2.57 -8.07 2.34
C TYR A 78 -1.45 -7.95 1.31
N THR A 79 -1.38 -8.90 0.36
CA THR A 79 -0.35 -8.88 -0.68
C THR A 79 -0.51 -7.66 -1.58
N ASN A 80 -1.75 -7.26 -1.94
CA ASN A 80 -2.01 -6.01 -2.64
C ASN A 80 -1.43 -4.80 -1.89
N VAL A 81 -1.68 -4.73 -0.56
CA VAL A 81 -1.22 -3.63 0.30
C VAL A 81 0.30 -3.56 0.39
N ILE A 82 1.00 -4.71 0.48
CA ILE A 82 2.46 -4.71 0.69
C ILE A 82 3.29 -4.72 -0.59
N THR A 83 2.69 -5.06 -1.76
CA THR A 83 3.40 -5.11 -3.05
C THR A 83 3.02 -4.00 -4.02
N GLY A 84 1.81 -3.41 -3.87
CA GLY A 84 1.29 -2.39 -4.79
C GLY A 84 0.90 -2.94 -6.16
N VAL A 85 0.66 -4.26 -6.27
CA VAL A 85 0.21 -4.92 -7.50
C VAL A 85 -0.93 -5.89 -7.20
N TRP A 86 -1.71 -6.26 -8.25
CA TRP A 86 -2.82 -7.17 -8.15
C TRP A 86 -2.41 -8.64 -8.30
N TYR A 87 -3.36 -9.56 -8.05
CA TYR A 87 -3.17 -11.02 -8.07
C TYR A 87 -2.46 -11.55 -9.32
N ASN A 88 -2.79 -11.06 -10.50
CA ASN A 88 -2.16 -11.49 -11.76
C ASN A 88 -0.63 -11.36 -11.76
N LYS A 89 -0.08 -10.54 -10.86
CA LYS A 89 1.35 -10.30 -10.66
C LYS A 89 1.89 -11.04 -9.44
N HIS A 90 1.31 -10.82 -8.25
CA HIS A 90 1.83 -11.39 -7.00
C HIS A 90 1.46 -12.88 -6.78
N ASN A 91 0.51 -13.43 -7.52
CA ASN A 91 0.15 -14.86 -7.54
C ASN A 91 -0.27 -15.47 -6.18
N VAL A 92 -0.92 -14.69 -5.32
CA VAL A 92 -1.51 -15.17 -4.05
C VAL A 92 -3.04 -15.15 -4.21
N PRO A 93 -3.69 -16.31 -4.50
CA PRO A 93 -5.14 -16.38 -4.73
C PRO A 93 -5.97 -16.57 -3.47
N ASP A 94 -5.36 -17.09 -2.39
CA ASP A 94 -6.02 -17.54 -1.17
C ASP A 94 -5.06 -17.56 0.02
N ASN A 95 -5.57 -17.96 1.19
CA ASN A 95 -4.80 -18.02 2.44
C ASN A 95 -3.84 -19.22 2.55
N ASP A 96 -3.84 -20.15 1.57
CA ASP A 96 -2.84 -21.22 1.52
C ASP A 96 -1.43 -20.69 1.15
N ILE A 97 -1.37 -19.59 0.40
CA ILE A 97 -0.12 -18.90 0.00
C ILE A 97 0.91 -19.88 -0.59
N LYS A 98 0.48 -20.68 -1.59
CA LYS A 98 1.30 -21.79 -2.10
C LYS A 98 2.50 -21.35 -2.92
N ALA A 99 2.39 -20.27 -3.71
CA ALA A 99 3.39 -19.87 -4.67
C ALA A 99 3.41 -18.34 -4.89
N PRO A 100 3.73 -17.55 -3.86
CA PRO A 100 3.85 -16.09 -4.01
C PRO A 100 4.91 -15.74 -5.05
N ASN A 101 4.65 -14.74 -5.88
CA ASN A 101 5.62 -14.27 -6.85
C ASN A 101 6.45 -13.11 -6.30
N TYR A 102 7.57 -13.42 -5.68
CA TYR A 102 8.48 -12.45 -5.06
C TYR A 102 9.26 -11.58 -6.07
N HIS A 103 9.08 -11.78 -7.37
CA HIS A 103 9.62 -10.86 -8.39
C HIS A 103 8.92 -9.49 -8.38
N TYR A 104 7.75 -9.41 -7.73
CA TYR A 104 7.08 -8.14 -7.38
C TYR A 104 7.38 -7.83 -5.91
N PRO A 105 8.39 -7.00 -5.62
CA PRO A 105 8.91 -6.81 -4.28
C PRO A 105 7.91 -6.11 -3.36
N THR A 106 7.94 -6.51 -2.08
CA THR A 106 7.20 -5.79 -1.04
C THR A 106 7.82 -4.42 -0.75
N ILE A 107 7.05 -3.53 -0.13
CA ILE A 107 7.54 -2.23 0.32
C ILE A 107 8.75 -2.34 1.27
N PHE A 108 8.83 -3.41 2.06
CA PHE A 108 9.98 -3.71 2.91
C PHE A 108 11.24 -3.96 2.10
N ARG A 109 11.12 -4.75 1.04
CA ARG A 109 12.22 -5.02 0.13
C ARG A 109 12.64 -3.77 -0.62
N LEU A 110 11.69 -2.96 -1.11
CA LEU A 110 11.99 -1.69 -1.76
C LEU A 110 12.76 -0.74 -0.83
N LEU A 111 12.35 -0.67 0.45
CA LEU A 111 13.04 0.15 1.44
C LEU A 111 14.46 -0.35 1.71
N LYS A 112 14.64 -1.66 1.95
CA LYS A 112 15.96 -2.24 2.25
C LYS A 112 16.92 -2.19 1.06
N ASP A 113 16.42 -2.36 -0.16
CA ASP A 113 17.24 -2.22 -1.38
C ASP A 113 17.76 -0.79 -1.56
N ALA A 114 16.96 0.22 -1.18
CA ALA A 114 17.33 1.63 -1.30
C ALA A 114 18.16 2.14 -0.10
N PHE A 115 17.82 1.68 1.10
CA PHE A 115 18.36 2.14 2.38
C PHE A 115 18.58 0.95 3.32
N PRO A 116 19.67 0.18 3.17
CA PRO A 116 19.92 -1.04 3.95
C PRO A 116 19.95 -0.81 5.47
N GLU A 117 20.33 0.40 5.90
CA GLU A 117 20.42 0.80 7.31
C GLU A 117 19.05 1.03 7.97
N LYS A 118 18.00 1.28 7.18
CA LYS A 118 16.66 1.54 7.66
C LYS A 118 16.07 0.33 8.38
N LYS A 119 15.42 0.58 9.52
CA LYS A 119 14.84 -0.46 10.36
C LYS A 119 13.43 -0.80 9.95
N ILE A 120 13.15 -2.09 9.81
CA ILE A 120 11.85 -2.61 9.43
C ILE A 120 11.29 -3.53 10.51
N ALA A 121 9.98 -3.44 10.77
CA ALA A 121 9.33 -4.23 11.80
C ALA A 121 7.98 -4.80 11.33
N VAL A 122 7.62 -5.96 11.88
CA VAL A 122 6.30 -6.56 11.71
C VAL A 122 5.73 -6.99 13.06
N PHE A 123 4.47 -6.64 13.29
CA PHE A 123 3.69 -7.01 14.48
C PHE A 123 2.38 -7.61 13.95
N SER A 124 2.19 -8.92 14.12
CA SER A 124 1.15 -9.61 13.39
C SER A 124 0.46 -10.67 14.23
N SER A 125 -0.86 -10.71 14.14
CA SER A 125 -1.67 -11.79 14.71
C SER A 125 -1.63 -13.07 13.86
N TRP A 126 -0.92 -13.06 12.72
CA TRP A 126 -0.74 -14.19 11.84
C TRP A 126 0.71 -14.32 11.36
N LEU A 127 1.35 -15.46 11.65
CA LEU A 127 2.76 -15.75 11.35
C LEU A 127 3.08 -15.71 9.84
N ASP A 128 2.15 -16.17 9.00
CA ASP A 128 2.37 -16.28 7.56
C ASP A 128 2.54 -14.92 6.86
N ASN A 129 2.11 -13.83 7.49
CA ASN A 129 2.39 -12.48 7.02
C ASN A 129 3.89 -12.21 6.89
N ARG A 130 4.69 -12.64 7.86
CA ARG A 130 6.14 -12.50 7.81
C ARG A 130 6.80 -13.61 7.01
N THR A 131 6.44 -14.86 7.29
CA THR A 131 7.17 -16.03 6.77
C THR A 131 6.87 -16.30 5.30
N LYS A 132 5.63 -16.03 4.84
CA LYS A 132 5.21 -16.29 3.46
C LYS A 132 4.97 -15.01 2.65
N LEU A 133 4.23 -14.02 3.15
CA LEU A 133 3.91 -12.85 2.35
C LEU A 133 5.10 -11.88 2.22
N ILE A 134 5.80 -11.58 3.31
CA ILE A 134 7.09 -10.87 3.23
C ILE A 134 8.17 -11.82 2.69
N GLY A 135 8.10 -13.11 3.03
CA GLY A 135 9.07 -14.11 2.63
C GLY A 135 10.42 -13.91 3.33
N GLU A 136 10.41 -13.65 4.65
CA GLU A 136 11.63 -13.44 5.42
C GLU A 136 12.60 -14.61 5.28
N GLY A 137 13.87 -14.30 4.97
CA GLY A 137 14.95 -15.26 4.87
C GLY A 137 15.00 -16.06 3.56
N LEU A 138 13.99 -15.92 2.67
CA LEU A 138 13.99 -16.64 1.39
C LEU A 138 15.00 -16.03 0.41
N ALA A 139 15.61 -16.88 -0.42
CA ALA A 139 16.54 -16.42 -1.45
C ALA A 139 15.85 -15.48 -2.46
N GLU A 140 14.61 -15.78 -2.82
CA GLU A 140 13.78 -15.04 -3.77
C GLU A 140 13.47 -13.61 -3.31
N THR A 141 13.45 -13.38 -2.00
CA THR A 141 13.30 -12.05 -1.41
C THR A 141 14.63 -11.37 -1.10
N GLY A 142 15.76 -11.96 -1.55
CA GLY A 142 17.10 -11.49 -1.24
C GLY A 142 17.48 -11.67 0.24
N GLN A 143 16.94 -12.69 0.86
CA GLN A 143 17.17 -13.03 2.27
C GLN A 143 16.82 -11.87 3.23
N ILE A 144 15.76 -11.12 2.90
CA ILE A 144 15.29 -10.01 3.76
C ILE A 144 15.10 -10.49 5.19
N LYS A 145 15.55 -9.70 6.16
CA LYS A 145 15.33 -9.94 7.58
C LYS A 145 14.64 -8.76 8.21
N MET A 146 13.63 -9.02 9.04
CA MET A 146 13.01 -8.02 9.88
C MET A 146 13.98 -7.64 11.00
N ASP A 147 14.14 -6.36 11.27
CA ASP A 147 14.92 -5.89 12.41
C ASP A 147 14.17 -6.15 13.74
N GLU A 148 12.85 -6.21 13.67
CA GLU A 148 11.96 -6.62 14.75
C GLU A 148 10.75 -7.37 14.20
N ALA A 149 10.40 -8.50 14.86
CA ALA A 149 9.20 -9.26 14.56
C ALA A 149 8.51 -9.68 15.86
N PHE A 150 7.18 -9.58 15.89
CA PHE A 150 6.34 -10.08 16.97
C PHE A 150 5.09 -10.69 16.38
N ASP A 151 5.09 -12.02 16.24
CA ASP A 151 4.05 -12.81 15.61
C ASP A 151 4.09 -14.28 16.09
N GLY A 152 3.23 -15.12 15.56
CA GLY A 152 3.20 -16.55 15.90
C GLY A 152 2.46 -16.86 17.20
N LEU A 153 1.79 -15.88 17.80
CA LEU A 153 1.03 -16.05 19.06
C LEU A 153 -0.18 -16.97 18.87
N GLU A 154 -0.76 -17.01 17.68
CA GLU A 154 -1.86 -17.91 17.31
C GLU A 154 -1.49 -19.39 17.36
N LEU A 155 -0.19 -19.70 17.40
CA LEU A 155 0.34 -21.06 17.56
C LEU A 155 0.58 -21.44 19.01
N ASP A 156 0.60 -20.45 19.92
CA ASP A 156 0.82 -20.65 21.37
C ASP A 156 -0.51 -20.90 22.08
N THR A 157 -1.00 -22.12 22.01
CA THR A 157 -2.26 -22.52 22.65
C THR A 157 -2.17 -22.64 24.18
N VAL A 158 -1.01 -22.46 24.77
CA VAL A 158 -0.83 -22.44 26.22
C VAL A 158 -1.15 -21.06 26.80
N HIS A 159 -0.57 -19.99 26.23
CA HIS A 159 -0.82 -18.62 26.69
C HIS A 159 -2.08 -18.02 26.02
N TYR A 160 -2.45 -18.49 24.83
CA TYR A 160 -3.64 -18.07 24.06
C TYR A 160 -4.51 -19.30 23.75
N PRO A 161 -5.16 -19.93 24.77
CA PRO A 161 -5.96 -21.13 24.55
C PRO A 161 -7.18 -20.82 23.65
N HIS A 162 -7.30 -21.57 22.56
CA HIS A 162 -8.35 -21.35 21.58
C HIS A 162 -9.74 -21.60 22.18
N ASP A 163 -10.59 -20.61 22.12
CA ASP A 163 -11.98 -20.65 22.57
C ASP A 163 -12.95 -20.42 21.41
N LYS A 164 -14.20 -20.88 21.58
CA LYS A 164 -15.24 -20.74 20.56
C LYS A 164 -15.68 -19.30 20.29
N GLY A 165 -15.43 -18.40 21.24
CA GLY A 165 -15.75 -16.97 21.13
C GLY A 165 -14.64 -16.15 20.51
N ARG A 166 -13.52 -16.80 20.15
CA ARG A 166 -12.32 -16.15 19.55
C ARG A 166 -11.72 -15.05 20.45
N GLN A 167 -11.96 -15.12 21.78
CA GLN A 167 -11.40 -14.14 22.72
C GLN A 167 -9.87 -14.21 22.78
N PHE A 168 -9.29 -15.38 22.50
CA PHE A 168 -7.85 -15.53 22.35
C PHE A 168 -7.28 -14.64 21.23
N MET A 169 -8.02 -14.46 20.10
CA MET A 169 -7.57 -13.60 19.02
C MET A 169 -7.63 -12.12 19.40
N LEU A 170 -8.66 -11.69 20.14
CA LEU A 170 -8.68 -10.36 20.74
C LEU A 170 -7.47 -10.13 21.66
N ALA A 171 -7.12 -11.10 22.49
CA ALA A 171 -5.95 -10.99 23.38
C ALA A 171 -4.64 -10.93 22.58
N ILE A 172 -4.54 -11.67 21.46
CA ILE A 172 -3.40 -11.60 20.53
C ILE A 172 -3.30 -10.20 19.89
N ASP A 173 -4.39 -9.68 19.32
CA ASP A 173 -4.42 -8.34 18.72
C ASP A 173 -3.98 -7.27 19.72
N GLN A 174 -4.42 -7.38 20.98
CA GLN A 174 -4.02 -6.48 22.05
C GLN A 174 -2.52 -6.61 22.39
N ALA A 175 -1.98 -7.81 22.41
CA ALA A 175 -0.55 -8.04 22.63
C ALA A 175 0.30 -7.49 21.46
N VAL A 176 -0.13 -7.73 20.24
CA VAL A 176 0.49 -7.24 18.99
C VAL A 176 0.56 -5.71 18.98
N THR A 177 -0.54 -5.04 19.27
CA THR A 177 -0.58 -3.56 19.28
C THR A 177 0.16 -2.95 20.47
N ALA A 178 0.11 -3.59 21.64
CA ALA A 178 0.91 -3.16 22.79
C ALA A 178 2.41 -3.22 22.47
N LYS A 179 2.86 -4.32 21.81
CA LYS A 179 4.25 -4.47 21.38
C LYS A 179 4.65 -3.50 20.28
N ALA A 180 3.78 -3.26 19.32
CA ALA A 180 4.00 -2.25 18.29
C ALA A 180 4.15 -0.84 18.90
N ALA A 181 3.26 -0.45 19.81
CA ALA A 181 3.34 0.84 20.50
C ALA A 181 4.60 0.99 21.36
N GLU A 182 5.01 -0.06 22.08
CA GLU A 182 6.28 -0.11 22.82
C GLU A 182 7.47 0.10 21.86
N SER A 183 7.51 -0.66 20.76
CA SER A 183 8.57 -0.56 19.77
C SER A 183 8.65 0.83 19.13
N ILE A 184 7.51 1.43 18.78
CA ILE A 184 7.46 2.81 18.27
C ILE A 184 8.09 3.78 19.27
N LYS A 185 7.73 3.69 20.56
CA LYS A 185 8.27 4.58 21.60
C LYS A 185 9.76 4.42 21.83
N GLU A 186 10.23 3.19 21.91
CA GLU A 186 11.60 2.88 22.36
C GLU A 186 12.60 2.76 21.21
N ARG A 187 12.22 2.11 20.11
CA ARG A 187 13.12 1.75 18.99
C ARG A 187 12.84 2.53 17.71
N ALA A 188 11.59 2.96 17.54
CA ALA A 188 11.14 3.75 16.41
C ALA A 188 11.58 3.19 15.03
N PRO A 189 11.15 1.98 14.62
CA PRO A 189 11.45 1.44 13.31
C PRO A 189 11.06 2.43 12.21
N ASP A 190 11.75 2.40 11.07
CA ASP A 190 11.47 3.33 9.97
C ASP A 190 10.21 2.96 9.19
N LEU A 191 9.93 1.63 9.08
CA LEU A 191 8.72 1.10 8.46
C LEU A 191 8.19 -0.08 9.27
N SER A 192 6.93 0.00 9.69
CA SER A 192 6.28 -1.04 10.47
C SER A 192 4.95 -1.45 9.84
N TRP A 193 4.67 -2.76 9.83
CA TRP A 193 3.37 -3.33 9.54
C TRP A 193 2.76 -3.89 10.81
N VAL A 194 1.51 -3.49 11.10
CA VAL A 194 0.68 -4.07 12.17
C VAL A 194 -0.52 -4.75 11.53
N TYR A 195 -0.78 -5.99 11.92
CA TYR A 195 -1.92 -6.77 11.42
C TYR A 195 -2.77 -7.27 12.57
N LEU A 196 -4.11 -7.07 12.46
CA LEU A 196 -5.11 -7.41 13.46
C LEU A 196 -6.23 -8.22 12.82
N GLU A 197 -6.60 -9.37 13.42
CA GLU A 197 -7.51 -10.37 12.85
C GLU A 197 -8.91 -10.37 13.48
N TYR A 198 -9.06 -9.99 14.74
CA TYR A 198 -10.28 -10.23 15.52
C TYR A 198 -11.57 -9.71 14.87
N THR A 199 -11.54 -8.62 14.12
CA THR A 199 -12.72 -8.08 13.43
C THR A 199 -13.24 -9.02 12.36
N ASP A 200 -12.35 -9.70 11.63
CA ASP A 200 -12.75 -10.70 10.64
C ASP A 200 -13.44 -11.90 11.27
N ASP A 201 -12.90 -12.42 12.38
CA ASP A 201 -13.52 -13.48 13.19
C ASP A 201 -14.94 -13.12 13.62
N MET A 202 -15.13 -11.90 14.13
CA MET A 202 -16.46 -11.44 14.57
C MET A 202 -17.42 -11.26 13.39
N GLY A 203 -16.91 -10.79 12.25
CA GLY A 203 -17.67 -10.74 10.99
C GLY A 203 -18.14 -12.13 10.56
N HIS A 204 -17.25 -13.11 10.50
CA HIS A 204 -17.62 -14.50 10.14
C HIS A 204 -18.64 -15.12 11.08
N MET A 205 -18.48 -14.93 12.38
CA MET A 205 -19.35 -15.52 13.39
C MET A 205 -20.73 -14.86 13.42
N TYR A 206 -20.79 -13.55 13.39
CA TYR A 206 -21.99 -12.81 13.74
C TYR A 206 -22.53 -11.92 12.61
N GLY A 207 -21.74 -11.66 11.56
CA GLY A 207 -22.11 -10.77 10.47
C GLY A 207 -22.34 -9.33 10.94
N ASP A 208 -23.26 -8.62 10.30
CA ASP A 208 -23.65 -7.26 10.68
C ASP A 208 -24.42 -7.28 12.03
N SER A 209 -23.68 -7.11 13.10
CA SER A 209 -24.18 -7.35 14.46
C SER A 209 -23.53 -6.41 15.49
N PRO A 210 -24.13 -6.27 16.69
CA PRO A 210 -23.49 -5.55 17.78
C PRO A 210 -22.13 -6.13 18.21
N GLN A 211 -21.89 -7.44 17.99
CA GLN A 211 -20.60 -8.07 18.27
C GLN A 211 -19.51 -7.58 17.32
N TYR A 212 -19.83 -7.50 16.03
CA TYR A 212 -18.93 -6.95 15.02
C TYR A 212 -18.66 -5.45 15.24
N THR A 213 -19.69 -4.66 15.57
CA THR A 213 -19.52 -3.25 15.95
C THR A 213 -18.55 -3.10 17.12
N ARG A 214 -18.73 -3.91 18.19
CA ARG A 214 -17.81 -3.90 19.34
C ARG A 214 -16.37 -4.32 18.98
N ALA A 215 -16.19 -5.22 18.02
CA ALA A 215 -14.86 -5.57 17.54
C ALA A 215 -14.18 -4.39 16.83
N ILE A 216 -14.94 -3.61 16.02
CA ILE A 216 -14.43 -2.37 15.41
C ILE A 216 -14.05 -1.33 16.48
N GLU A 217 -14.85 -1.21 17.55
CA GLU A 217 -14.51 -0.34 18.68
C GLU A 217 -13.21 -0.79 19.40
N LYS A 218 -12.97 -2.11 19.48
CA LYS A 218 -11.70 -2.64 20.03
C LYS A 218 -10.51 -2.29 19.14
N VAL A 219 -10.63 -2.45 17.83
CA VAL A 219 -9.57 -2.00 16.91
C VAL A 219 -9.31 -0.50 17.06
N ASP A 220 -10.33 0.33 17.25
CA ASP A 220 -10.15 1.77 17.49
C ASP A 220 -9.30 2.05 18.75
N GLU A 221 -9.56 1.33 19.87
CA GLU A 221 -8.76 1.42 21.08
C GLU A 221 -7.27 1.07 20.80
N GLU A 222 -7.02 0.03 20.00
CA GLU A 222 -5.69 -0.42 19.63
C GLU A 222 -4.98 0.62 18.71
N ILE A 223 -5.67 1.18 17.75
CA ILE A 223 -5.15 2.28 16.91
C ILE A 223 -4.85 3.52 17.78
N GLY A 224 -5.67 3.80 18.76
CA GLY A 224 -5.43 4.87 19.75
C GLY A 224 -4.08 4.71 20.47
N ARG A 225 -3.68 3.50 20.83
CA ARG A 225 -2.38 3.20 21.44
C ARG A 225 -1.22 3.52 20.50
N ILE A 226 -1.31 3.08 19.25
CA ILE A 226 -0.31 3.35 18.21
C ILE A 226 -0.21 4.87 17.96
N LEU A 227 -1.34 5.55 17.79
CA LEU A 227 -1.38 6.99 17.57
C LEU A 227 -0.76 7.77 18.75
N SER A 228 -1.02 7.34 19.98
CA SER A 228 -0.40 7.94 21.17
C SER A 228 1.12 7.79 21.16
N ALA A 229 1.63 6.59 20.79
CA ALA A 229 3.06 6.35 20.67
C ALA A 229 3.71 7.23 19.61
N ILE A 230 3.08 7.38 18.42
CA ILE A 230 3.52 8.26 17.34
C ILE A 230 3.55 9.73 17.79
N ASN A 231 2.47 10.22 18.42
CA ASN A 231 2.41 11.59 18.91
C ASN A 231 3.52 11.89 19.94
N GLU A 232 3.81 10.94 20.83
CA GLU A 232 4.91 11.07 21.81
C GLU A 232 6.27 11.18 21.11
N ARG A 233 6.50 10.38 20.05
CA ARG A 233 7.73 10.43 19.24
C ARG A 233 7.90 11.76 18.52
N GLU A 234 6.84 12.23 17.84
CA GLU A 234 6.87 13.50 17.11
C GLU A 234 7.10 14.71 18.01
N GLN A 235 6.67 14.63 19.30
CA GLN A 235 6.92 15.70 20.29
C GLN A 235 8.34 15.69 20.82
N LYS A 236 8.97 14.53 20.97
CA LYS A 236 10.28 14.37 21.63
C LYS A 236 11.45 14.35 20.66
N PHE A 237 11.20 13.95 19.42
CA PHE A 237 12.25 13.71 18.41
C PHE A 237 11.94 14.45 17.10
N ASN A 238 12.97 14.68 16.31
CA ASN A 238 12.82 15.28 14.98
C ASN A 238 12.37 14.23 13.95
N GLU A 239 11.18 13.66 14.18
CA GLU A 239 10.58 12.60 13.37
C GLU A 239 9.29 13.09 12.71
N ASP A 240 8.98 12.51 11.54
CA ASP A 240 7.82 12.78 10.70
C ASP A 240 7.13 11.45 10.40
N TRP A 241 6.03 11.16 11.10
CA TRP A 241 5.35 9.89 11.03
C TRP A 241 4.12 9.90 10.13
N LEU A 242 4.05 8.93 9.24
CA LEU A 242 2.85 8.60 8.48
C LEU A 242 2.21 7.34 9.08
N LEU A 243 0.99 7.48 9.58
CA LEU A 243 0.13 6.35 9.94
C LEU A 243 -0.92 6.16 8.86
N ILE A 244 -0.99 4.96 8.30
CA ILE A 244 -2.08 4.51 7.42
C ILE A 244 -2.77 3.34 8.11
N VAL A 245 -4.09 3.40 8.26
CA VAL A 245 -4.92 2.29 8.71
C VAL A 245 -5.85 1.93 7.57
N THR A 246 -5.95 0.64 7.26
CA THR A 246 -6.79 0.12 6.16
C THR A 246 -7.41 -1.22 6.53
N THR A 247 -8.24 -1.72 5.65
CA THR A 247 -8.73 -3.10 5.64
C THR A 247 -8.35 -3.77 4.33
N ASP A 248 -8.37 -5.07 4.30
CA ASP A 248 -8.03 -5.91 3.14
C ASP A 248 -9.23 -6.30 2.28
N HIS A 249 -10.45 -6.32 2.85
CA HIS A 249 -11.72 -6.56 2.16
C HIS A 249 -12.91 -6.06 2.97
N GLY A 250 -14.07 -6.00 2.31
CA GLY A 250 -15.35 -5.78 2.96
C GLY A 250 -16.10 -7.09 3.23
N ARG A 251 -17.44 -7.03 3.23
CA ARG A 251 -18.31 -8.15 3.60
C ARG A 251 -19.41 -8.38 2.57
N THR A 252 -20.03 -9.59 2.58
CA THR A 252 -21.23 -9.87 1.79
C THR A 252 -22.37 -8.92 2.16
N GLU A 253 -23.20 -8.58 1.17
CA GLU A 253 -24.36 -7.69 1.35
C GLU A 253 -25.48 -8.31 2.19
N LYS A 254 -25.64 -9.64 2.10
CA LYS A 254 -26.78 -10.35 2.67
C LYS A 254 -26.79 -10.35 4.20
N ASP A 255 -25.66 -10.61 4.80
CA ASP A 255 -25.57 -10.88 6.25
C ASP A 255 -24.22 -10.41 6.87
N GLY A 256 -23.30 -9.91 6.05
CA GLY A 256 -21.98 -9.50 6.50
C GLY A 256 -21.05 -10.63 6.94
N LYS A 257 -21.42 -11.91 6.73
CA LYS A 257 -20.63 -13.05 7.23
C LYS A 257 -19.51 -13.50 6.30
N GLY A 258 -19.70 -13.34 5.00
CA GLY A 258 -18.76 -13.81 4.00
C GLY A 258 -18.00 -12.68 3.32
N HIS A 259 -16.99 -13.08 2.54
CA HIS A 259 -16.20 -12.24 1.63
C HIS A 259 -15.59 -13.13 0.55
N GLY A 260 -14.72 -12.58 -0.33
CA GLY A 260 -14.01 -13.31 -1.37
C GLY A 260 -14.53 -13.05 -2.78
N GLY A 261 -15.74 -12.51 -2.92
CA GLY A 261 -16.36 -12.19 -4.20
C GLY A 261 -16.10 -10.76 -4.68
N GLN A 262 -16.75 -10.41 -5.79
CA GLN A 262 -16.55 -9.13 -6.47
C GLN A 262 -17.72 -8.15 -6.31
N SER A 263 -18.60 -8.37 -5.36
CA SER A 263 -19.69 -7.43 -5.08
C SER A 263 -19.14 -6.11 -4.55
N PHE A 264 -19.92 -5.03 -4.69
CA PHE A 264 -19.48 -3.69 -4.28
C PHE A 264 -19.04 -3.65 -2.81
N ARG A 265 -19.81 -4.28 -1.91
CA ARG A 265 -19.53 -4.28 -0.48
C ARG A 265 -18.32 -5.15 -0.12
N GLN A 266 -18.15 -6.32 -0.77
CA GLN A 266 -16.99 -7.18 -0.56
C GLN A 266 -15.69 -6.52 -1.02
N ARG A 267 -15.75 -5.70 -2.06
CA ARG A 267 -14.62 -4.92 -2.57
C ARG A 267 -14.41 -3.61 -1.82
N SER A 268 -15.35 -3.20 -0.97
CA SER A 268 -15.22 -1.93 -0.26
C SER A 268 -14.10 -2.01 0.78
N ALA A 269 -13.15 -1.12 0.64
CA ALA A 269 -12.08 -0.85 1.59
C ALA A 269 -12.10 0.63 1.98
N TRP A 270 -11.18 1.00 2.82
CA TRP A 270 -11.01 2.38 3.28
C TRP A 270 -9.58 2.65 3.71
N LEU A 271 -9.21 3.92 3.73
CA LEU A 271 -7.94 4.40 4.22
C LEU A 271 -8.17 5.50 5.25
N LEU A 272 -7.59 5.34 6.43
CA LEU A 272 -7.44 6.39 7.44
C LEU A 272 -5.98 6.78 7.54
N SER A 273 -5.71 8.07 7.69
CA SER A 273 -4.35 8.54 7.86
C SER A 273 -4.31 9.74 8.80
N ASN A 274 -3.20 9.88 9.53
CA ASN A 274 -2.89 11.06 10.34
C ASN A 274 -2.43 12.27 9.49
N ARG A 275 -2.42 12.12 8.15
CA ARG A 275 -2.04 13.15 7.18
C ARG A 275 -3.00 13.17 6.02
N PRO A 276 -3.25 14.33 5.39
CA PRO A 276 -4.03 14.40 4.18
C PRO A 276 -3.43 13.53 3.05
N LEU A 277 -4.23 12.64 2.48
CA LEU A 277 -3.92 11.84 1.30
C LEU A 277 -4.83 12.31 0.14
N ASP A 278 -4.89 13.63 -0.08
CA ASP A 278 -5.92 14.34 -0.83
C ASP A 278 -5.40 15.01 -2.10
N ASN A 279 -4.57 14.33 -2.87
CA ASN A 279 -4.12 14.85 -4.16
C ASN A 279 -5.24 14.83 -5.23
N ALA A 280 -4.94 15.25 -6.46
CA ALA A 280 -5.92 15.31 -7.55
C ALA A 280 -6.55 13.94 -7.87
N TYR A 281 -5.80 12.85 -7.67
CA TYR A 281 -6.28 11.49 -7.91
C TYR A 281 -7.35 11.09 -6.87
N SER A 282 -7.03 11.14 -5.59
CA SER A 282 -7.93 10.70 -4.51
C SER A 282 -9.16 11.59 -4.33
N LYS A 283 -9.12 12.84 -4.83
CA LYS A 283 -10.29 13.75 -4.86
C LYS A 283 -11.32 13.40 -5.94
N LEU A 284 -10.88 12.75 -7.00
CA LEU A 284 -11.74 12.43 -8.16
C LEU A 284 -12.14 10.95 -8.19
N LEU A 285 -11.33 10.06 -7.61
CA LEU A 285 -11.46 8.62 -7.74
C LEU A 285 -11.36 7.96 -6.37
N TYR A 286 -11.96 6.79 -6.23
CA TYR A 286 -11.69 5.94 -5.08
C TYR A 286 -10.27 5.36 -5.19
N PRO A 287 -9.41 5.56 -4.18
CA PRO A 287 -8.13 4.87 -4.10
C PRO A 287 -8.29 3.35 -4.09
N ALA A 288 -7.24 2.66 -4.49
CA ALA A 288 -7.13 1.22 -4.36
C ALA A 288 -6.15 0.84 -3.24
N SER A 289 -6.26 -0.35 -2.69
CA SER A 289 -5.30 -0.86 -1.70
C SER A 289 -3.86 -0.88 -2.23
N VAL A 290 -3.68 -1.11 -3.53
CA VAL A 290 -2.37 -1.07 -4.19
C VAL A 290 -1.72 0.32 -4.20
N ASP A 291 -2.46 1.39 -3.92
CA ASP A 291 -1.96 2.77 -3.85
C ASP A 291 -1.10 3.02 -2.61
N ILE A 292 -1.16 2.13 -1.60
CA ILE A 292 -0.42 2.26 -0.34
C ILE A 292 1.09 2.18 -0.58
N VAL A 293 1.56 1.23 -1.38
CA VAL A 293 3.01 1.07 -1.66
C VAL A 293 3.63 2.32 -2.31
N PRO A 294 3.11 2.84 -3.44
CA PRO A 294 3.69 4.06 -4.03
C PRO A 294 3.51 5.29 -3.14
N THR A 295 2.49 5.32 -2.26
CA THR A 295 2.30 6.39 -1.28
C THR A 295 3.40 6.36 -0.21
N ILE A 296 3.67 5.19 0.38
CA ILE A 296 4.75 5.00 1.35
C ILE A 296 6.11 5.29 0.70
N ALA A 297 6.35 4.76 -0.51
CA ALA A 297 7.60 4.98 -1.23
C ALA A 297 7.85 6.48 -1.47
N ARG A 298 6.81 7.23 -1.87
CA ARG A 298 6.91 8.68 -2.06
C ARG A 298 7.11 9.42 -0.74
N PHE A 299 6.38 9.07 0.32
CA PHE A 299 6.57 9.67 1.65
C PHE A 299 8.00 9.48 2.15
N MET A 300 8.53 8.27 2.07
CA MET A 300 9.87 7.93 2.55
C MET A 300 11.01 8.31 1.59
N ASN A 301 10.69 8.87 0.41
CA ASN A 301 11.64 9.15 -0.68
C ASN A 301 12.41 7.89 -1.15
N ILE A 302 11.74 6.74 -1.20
CA ILE A 302 12.34 5.50 -1.72
C ILE A 302 12.49 5.64 -3.24
N PRO A 303 13.70 5.53 -3.79
CA PRO A 303 13.93 5.54 -5.23
C PRO A 303 13.48 4.20 -5.84
N VAL A 304 12.23 4.15 -6.32
CA VAL A 304 11.71 2.97 -7.01
C VAL A 304 12.36 2.89 -8.39
N ARG A 305 13.04 1.76 -8.69
CA ARG A 305 13.65 1.54 -10.01
C ARG A 305 12.59 1.59 -11.10
N GLU A 306 12.91 2.15 -12.27
CA GLU A 306 11.99 2.32 -13.41
C GLU A 306 11.27 1.03 -13.78
N ALA A 307 12.01 -0.10 -13.91
CA ALA A 307 11.44 -1.41 -14.22
C ALA A 307 10.40 -1.87 -13.19
N THR A 308 10.59 -1.56 -11.90
CA THR A 308 9.62 -1.84 -10.84
C THR A 308 8.45 -0.86 -10.89
N GLY A 309 8.73 0.43 -11.09
CA GLY A 309 7.71 1.47 -11.19
C GLY A 309 6.70 1.25 -12.33
N ARG A 310 7.16 0.69 -13.45
CA ARG A 310 6.31 0.31 -14.60
C ARG A 310 5.36 -0.85 -14.31
N GLU A 311 5.64 -1.63 -13.27
CA GLU A 311 4.81 -2.77 -12.86
C GLU A 311 3.86 -2.43 -11.70
N LEU A 312 4.08 -1.36 -10.95
CA LEU A 312 3.16 -0.96 -9.89
C LEU A 312 1.79 -0.61 -10.48
N ASP A 313 0.74 -1.20 -9.91
CA ASP A 313 -0.65 -0.90 -10.30
C ASP A 313 -1.20 0.31 -9.53
N GLY A 314 -0.60 0.62 -8.39
CA GLY A 314 -1.01 1.70 -7.51
C GLY A 314 -0.55 3.08 -7.99
N VAL A 315 -1.34 4.09 -7.61
CA VAL A 315 -1.08 5.52 -7.81
C VAL A 315 -0.81 6.18 -6.47
N PRO A 316 0.27 6.95 -6.28
CA PRO A 316 0.55 7.54 -4.98
C PRO A 316 -0.51 8.59 -4.59
N LEU A 317 -0.92 8.58 -3.32
CA LEU A 317 -1.92 9.48 -2.75
C LEU A 317 -1.32 10.79 -2.19
N LEU A 318 0.01 10.89 -2.18
CA LEU A 318 0.76 12.07 -1.75
C LEU A 318 1.42 12.78 -2.92
N GLY A 319 1.48 14.11 -2.85
CA GLY A 319 2.16 14.92 -3.85
C GLY A 319 1.45 14.95 -5.21
N SER A 320 2.15 15.45 -6.25
CA SER A 320 1.55 15.63 -7.57
C SER A 320 1.41 14.31 -8.33
N VAL A 321 0.26 14.16 -8.98
CA VAL A 321 -0.08 13.05 -9.90
C VAL A 321 -0.63 13.66 -11.18
N ALA A 322 -0.20 13.18 -12.33
CA ALA A 322 -0.56 13.74 -13.62
C ALA A 322 -1.51 12.86 -14.44
N VAL A 323 -1.40 11.54 -14.32
CA VAL A 323 -2.17 10.58 -15.12
C VAL A 323 -2.75 9.46 -14.26
N ALA A 324 -3.98 9.04 -14.58
CA ALA A 324 -4.66 7.90 -13.96
C ALA A 324 -5.54 7.17 -14.99
N GLN A 325 -6.13 6.04 -14.56
CA GLN A 325 -7.11 5.26 -15.31
C GLN A 325 -6.71 4.97 -16.77
N PRO A 326 -5.59 4.29 -17.02
CA PRO A 326 -5.23 3.87 -18.36
C PRO A 326 -6.30 2.90 -18.88
N GLN A 327 -6.80 3.15 -20.10
CA GLN A 327 -7.66 2.21 -20.83
C GLN A 327 -6.99 1.88 -22.16
N VAL A 328 -7.04 0.62 -22.54
CA VAL A 328 -6.46 0.15 -23.78
C VAL A 328 -7.39 -0.86 -24.46
N HIS A 329 -7.72 -0.61 -25.70
CA HIS A 329 -8.50 -1.52 -26.54
C HIS A 329 -7.73 -1.87 -27.80
N ARG A 330 -7.71 -3.16 -28.16
CA ARG A 330 -7.09 -3.59 -29.42
C ARG A 330 -8.05 -3.38 -30.57
N LEU A 331 -7.60 -2.65 -31.58
CA LEU A 331 -8.33 -2.37 -32.85
C LEU A 331 -7.48 -2.83 -34.03
N ARG A 332 -7.58 -4.09 -34.42
CA ARG A 332 -6.77 -4.71 -35.49
C ARG A 332 -5.26 -4.50 -35.28
N GLU A 333 -4.61 -3.69 -36.10
CA GLU A 333 -3.18 -3.37 -36.07
C GLU A 333 -2.86 -2.14 -35.16
N HIS A 334 -3.79 -1.74 -34.29
CA HIS A 334 -3.61 -0.59 -33.41
C HIS A 334 -4.06 -0.92 -31.99
N LEU A 335 -3.47 -0.22 -31.03
CA LEU A 335 -3.99 -0.07 -29.67
C LEU A 335 -4.58 1.32 -29.53
N ASP A 336 -5.85 1.37 -29.18
CA ASP A 336 -6.55 2.59 -28.76
C ASP A 336 -6.26 2.82 -27.28
N VAL A 337 -5.44 3.81 -26.96
CA VAL A 337 -4.95 4.10 -25.62
C VAL A 337 -5.56 5.40 -25.13
N SER A 338 -6.26 5.36 -24.00
CA SER A 338 -6.82 6.57 -23.38
C SER A 338 -6.45 6.67 -21.90
N TRP A 339 -6.54 7.88 -21.35
CA TRP A 339 -6.16 8.16 -19.95
C TRP A 339 -6.94 9.34 -19.37
N LEU A 340 -7.01 9.39 -18.06
CA LEU A 340 -7.52 10.54 -17.32
C LEU A 340 -6.36 11.48 -16.98
N PRO A 341 -6.27 12.68 -17.56
CA PRO A 341 -5.32 13.70 -17.13
C PRO A 341 -5.79 14.34 -15.83
N LEU A 342 -4.88 14.44 -14.86
CA LEU A 342 -5.10 15.09 -13.56
C LEU A 342 -4.41 16.46 -13.48
N LYS A 343 -3.75 16.87 -14.57
CA LYS A 343 -3.14 18.19 -14.79
C LYS A 343 -3.53 18.71 -16.17
N GLN A 344 -3.51 20.02 -16.35
CA GLN A 344 -3.84 20.65 -17.64
C GLN A 344 -2.70 20.54 -18.64
N ASP A 345 -1.46 20.66 -18.15
CA ASP A 345 -0.25 20.68 -18.97
C ASP A 345 0.68 19.52 -18.62
N GLY A 346 1.55 19.18 -19.55
CA GLY A 346 2.57 18.15 -19.40
C GLY A 346 2.64 17.23 -20.60
N GLU A 347 3.63 16.36 -20.59
CA GLU A 347 3.85 15.34 -21.57
C GLU A 347 3.63 13.95 -20.97
N LEU A 348 3.10 13.05 -21.78
CA LEU A 348 2.90 11.66 -21.48
C LEU A 348 3.60 10.80 -22.53
N LYS A 349 4.48 9.91 -22.07
CA LYS A 349 5.11 8.89 -22.90
C LYS A 349 4.30 7.61 -22.87
N VAL A 350 4.09 7.02 -24.03
CA VAL A 350 3.47 5.68 -24.17
C VAL A 350 4.55 4.68 -24.49
N TRP A 351 4.74 3.73 -23.59
CA TRP A 351 5.67 2.61 -23.74
C TRP A 351 4.89 1.31 -23.99
N LEU A 352 5.45 0.43 -24.79
CA LEU A 352 4.85 -0.85 -25.14
C LEU A 352 5.87 -1.98 -24.97
N SER A 353 5.44 -3.08 -24.35
CA SER A 353 6.16 -4.35 -24.33
C SER A 353 5.22 -5.49 -24.74
N THR A 354 5.77 -6.48 -25.45
CA THR A 354 5.07 -7.73 -25.84
C THR A 354 5.45 -8.90 -24.95
N THR A 355 6.22 -8.67 -23.87
CA THR A 355 6.72 -9.71 -22.97
C THR A 355 6.18 -9.55 -21.57
N ASN A 356 6.23 -10.62 -20.78
CA ASN A 356 5.92 -10.65 -19.35
C ASN A 356 7.05 -11.36 -18.59
N ASN A 357 8.29 -10.98 -18.91
CA ASN A 357 9.49 -11.57 -18.33
C ASN A 357 9.59 -11.29 -16.83
N LYS A 358 9.06 -10.16 -16.36
CA LYS A 358 9.02 -9.79 -14.93
C LYS A 358 8.35 -10.87 -14.09
N LYS A 359 7.32 -11.54 -14.62
CA LYS A 359 6.63 -12.63 -13.93
C LYS A 359 7.57 -13.80 -13.57
N THR A 360 8.65 -14.00 -14.32
CA THR A 360 9.65 -15.07 -14.12
C THR A 360 11.01 -14.55 -13.69
N GLY A 361 11.08 -13.29 -13.22
CA GLY A 361 12.32 -12.68 -12.70
C GLY A 361 13.21 -12.01 -13.74
N GLY A 362 12.80 -12.00 -15.02
CA GLY A 362 13.48 -11.26 -16.08
C GLY A 362 13.07 -9.80 -16.15
N GLU A 363 13.55 -9.11 -17.17
CA GLU A 363 13.16 -7.74 -17.47
C GLU A 363 12.36 -7.68 -18.77
N ASP A 364 11.32 -6.86 -18.79
CA ASP A 364 10.56 -6.59 -19.98
C ASP A 364 11.22 -5.48 -20.79
N HIS A 365 11.24 -5.66 -22.12
CA HIS A 365 11.76 -4.66 -23.04
C HIS A 365 10.64 -3.74 -23.49
N TYR A 366 10.74 -2.46 -23.13
CA TYR A 366 9.76 -1.45 -23.48
C TYR A 366 10.26 -0.59 -24.64
N GLN A 367 9.44 -0.46 -25.68
CA GLN A 367 9.65 0.45 -26.79
C GLN A 367 8.83 1.72 -26.58
N LEU A 368 9.44 2.89 -26.75
CA LEU A 368 8.73 4.17 -26.76
C LEU A 368 7.92 4.30 -28.06
N MET A 369 6.60 4.34 -27.94
CA MET A 369 5.67 4.45 -29.07
C MET A 369 5.34 5.90 -29.43
N GLY A 370 5.56 6.83 -28.50
CA GLY A 370 5.38 8.25 -28.73
C GLY A 370 5.28 9.05 -27.43
N THR A 371 5.40 10.38 -27.61
CA THR A 371 5.19 11.36 -26.55
C THR A 371 4.02 12.25 -26.98
N PHE A 372 3.07 12.45 -26.09
CA PHE A 372 1.82 13.13 -26.38
C PHE A 372 1.54 14.22 -25.34
N PRO A 373 0.90 15.32 -25.71
CA PRO A 373 0.38 16.26 -24.71
C PRO A 373 -0.59 15.53 -23.77
N LEU A 374 -0.42 15.74 -22.45
CA LEU A 374 -1.23 15.07 -21.44
C LEU A 374 -2.74 15.31 -21.62
N ASN A 375 -3.11 16.56 -21.99
CA ASN A 375 -4.50 16.95 -22.22
C ASN A 375 -5.13 16.40 -23.53
N ARG A 376 -4.35 15.70 -24.35
CA ARG A 376 -4.86 14.98 -25.54
C ARG A 376 -5.78 13.83 -25.17
N LYS A 377 -5.60 13.20 -23.98
CA LYS A 377 -6.43 12.14 -23.39
C LYS A 377 -6.48 10.82 -24.15
N HIS A 378 -5.92 10.75 -25.35
CA HIS A 378 -6.06 9.62 -26.26
C HIS A 378 -4.92 9.55 -27.28
N ALA A 379 -4.50 8.32 -27.62
CA ALA A 379 -3.55 8.06 -28.71
C ALA A 379 -3.86 6.72 -29.38
N LEU A 380 -3.79 6.69 -30.71
CA LEU A 380 -3.85 5.47 -31.50
C LEU A 380 -2.41 5.03 -31.80
N ILE A 381 -2.03 3.87 -31.29
CA ILE A 381 -0.67 3.33 -31.36
C ILE A 381 -0.63 2.17 -32.38
N SER A 382 0.17 2.29 -33.42
CA SER A 382 0.35 1.19 -34.39
C SER A 382 1.15 0.05 -33.77
N ILE A 383 0.64 -1.18 -33.90
CA ILE A 383 1.30 -2.42 -33.47
C ILE A 383 1.60 -3.34 -34.65
N LYS A 384 1.54 -2.80 -35.90
CA LYS A 384 1.76 -3.56 -37.15
C LYS A 384 3.11 -4.27 -37.16
N ASP A 385 4.16 -3.60 -36.63
CA ASP A 385 5.52 -4.12 -36.59
C ASP A 385 5.84 -4.87 -35.27
N MET A 386 4.85 -5.02 -34.40
CA MET A 386 4.96 -5.69 -33.09
C MET A 386 3.78 -6.65 -32.85
N PRO A 387 3.52 -7.62 -33.75
CA PRO A 387 2.38 -8.53 -33.59
C PRO A 387 2.55 -9.40 -32.34
N SER A 388 1.54 -9.42 -31.47
CA SER A 388 1.53 -10.24 -30.25
C SER A 388 0.08 -10.48 -29.82
N SER A 389 -0.17 -11.54 -29.02
CA SER A 389 -1.42 -11.76 -28.29
C SER A 389 -1.43 -11.07 -26.95
N PHE A 390 -0.29 -10.51 -26.50
CA PHE A 390 -0.13 -9.86 -25.21
C PHE A 390 0.65 -8.56 -25.32
N TYR A 391 0.14 -7.51 -24.68
CA TYR A 391 0.82 -6.22 -24.59
C TYR A 391 0.75 -5.67 -23.17
N LYS A 392 1.87 -5.13 -22.67
CA LYS A 392 1.93 -4.22 -21.54
C LYS A 392 2.04 -2.79 -22.07
N VAL A 393 1.09 -1.94 -21.74
CA VAL A 393 1.10 -0.51 -22.04
C VAL A 393 1.42 0.25 -20.78
N VAL A 394 2.43 1.11 -20.83
CA VAL A 394 2.83 1.97 -19.72
C VAL A 394 2.69 3.43 -20.15
N LEU A 395 1.98 4.19 -19.34
CA LEU A 395 1.82 5.64 -19.48
C LEU A 395 2.67 6.32 -18.42
N GLU A 396 3.69 7.01 -18.86
CA GLU A 396 4.70 7.64 -17.99
C GLU A 396 4.66 9.16 -18.13
N THR A 397 4.55 9.83 -17.01
CA THR A 397 4.72 11.27 -16.86
C THR A 397 5.88 11.56 -15.92
N ARG A 398 6.22 12.83 -15.74
CA ARG A 398 7.21 13.24 -14.74
C ARG A 398 6.77 12.91 -13.30
N GLU A 399 5.47 12.93 -13.03
CA GLU A 399 4.90 12.82 -11.70
C GLU A 399 4.60 11.39 -11.27
N ASN A 400 4.12 10.57 -12.22
CA ASN A 400 3.77 9.17 -11.96
C ASN A 400 3.68 8.34 -13.25
N THR A 401 3.65 7.03 -13.03
CA THR A 401 3.50 6.01 -14.07
C THR A 401 2.26 5.18 -13.75
N VAL A 402 1.52 4.78 -14.78
CA VAL A 402 0.42 3.81 -14.70
C VAL A 402 0.54 2.79 -15.82
N ASN A 403 0.02 1.59 -15.62
CA ASN A 403 0.12 0.53 -16.61
C ASN A 403 -1.22 -0.16 -16.88
N ARG A 404 -1.32 -0.80 -18.05
CA ARG A 404 -2.45 -1.63 -18.46
C ARG A 404 -1.97 -2.80 -19.28
N TRP A 405 -2.50 -3.99 -19.02
CA TRP A 405 -2.27 -5.17 -19.86
C TRP A 405 -3.41 -5.36 -20.85
N VAL A 406 -3.06 -5.86 -22.02
CA VAL A 406 -4.00 -6.31 -23.04
C VAL A 406 -3.61 -7.74 -23.39
N ALA A 407 -4.49 -8.68 -23.12
CA ALA A 407 -4.36 -10.07 -23.53
C ALA A 407 -5.56 -10.45 -24.38
N GLU A 408 -5.36 -11.19 -25.45
CA GLU A 408 -6.48 -11.85 -26.13
C GLU A 408 -7.07 -12.87 -25.16
N LYS A 409 -8.40 -12.87 -24.98
CA LYS A 409 -9.06 -13.97 -24.28
C LYS A 409 -8.90 -15.20 -25.15
N GLU A 410 -8.28 -16.26 -24.60
CA GLU A 410 -8.27 -17.59 -25.18
C GLU A 410 -9.69 -18.10 -25.40
#